data_fd69ee762796fc82968e2a9709139a02
#
_entry.id   fd69ee762796fc82968e2a9709139a02
#
_cell.length_a   1.000
_cell.length_b   1.000
_cell.length_c   1.000
_cell.angle_alpha   90.00
_cell.angle_beta   90.00
_cell.angle_gamma   90.00
#
_symmetry.space_group_name_H-M   'P 1'
#
loop_
_entity.id
_entity.type
_entity.pdbx_description
1 polymer ?
#
loop_
_entity_poly.entity_id
_entity_poly.type
_entity_poly.pdbx_seq_one_letter_code
_entity_poly.pdbx_strand_id
1 'polypeptide(L)'
;MKATEVGAVMTTDVVTAACGTPLGDVVRALAEHRVGGLPVTDDEDRVIGVISTSDLSRPRSRTAGPDDAPRSWRVRPRRAGRRLLRTVLGRRRPRTAGAVMSAPAVTVGAHATVTEASWIMTGHGVERLPVVDDEGRLVGIVTRGDLLQAVLRTDGGIERAVRRDVLGTALWLTPRALAVTVEDGVVTLTGQVERRSDSDVAVRAASRLDGVVAVVDQLSYRVDDTRPRPAGAVPAPAEPGDRGARP
;
A
#
# COMPACT_ATOMS: atom_id res chain seq x y z
N MET A 1 7.60 -19.97 -2.82
CA MET A 1 6.94 -18.71 -3.22
C MET A 1 8.04 -17.67 -3.37
N LYS A 2 8.15 -17.04 -4.55
CA LYS A 2 9.14 -15.97 -4.76
C LYS A 2 8.65 -14.74 -3.98
N ALA A 3 9.50 -14.17 -3.14
CA ALA A 3 9.15 -12.94 -2.42
C ALA A 3 9.08 -11.79 -3.43
N THR A 4 8.05 -10.95 -3.32
CA THR A 4 7.91 -9.77 -4.18
C THR A 4 8.99 -8.75 -3.82
N GLU A 5 9.80 -8.35 -4.80
CA GLU A 5 10.86 -7.36 -4.64
C GLU A 5 10.30 -5.93 -4.71
N VAL A 6 10.95 -5.00 -4.02
CA VAL A 6 10.60 -3.56 -4.02
C VAL A 6 10.65 -2.98 -5.44
N GLY A 7 11.63 -3.38 -6.25
CA GLY A 7 11.76 -2.95 -7.64
C GLY A 7 10.56 -3.25 -8.53
N ALA A 8 9.76 -4.29 -8.20
CA ALA A 8 8.56 -4.64 -8.95
C ALA A 8 7.33 -3.76 -8.61
N VAL A 9 7.39 -3.01 -7.50
CA VAL A 9 6.24 -2.25 -6.97
C VAL A 9 6.54 -0.77 -6.75
N MET A 10 7.81 -0.36 -6.89
CA MET A 10 8.22 1.04 -6.76
C MET A 10 7.73 1.91 -7.93
N THR A 11 7.60 3.19 -7.67
CA THR A 11 7.46 4.22 -8.71
C THR A 11 8.84 4.64 -9.18
N THR A 12 9.09 4.61 -10.50
CA THR A 12 10.40 4.95 -11.10
C THR A 12 10.50 6.39 -11.55
N ASP A 13 9.36 7.03 -11.90
CA ASP A 13 9.31 8.46 -12.22
C ASP A 13 9.20 9.27 -10.93
N VAL A 14 10.36 9.57 -10.33
CA VAL A 14 10.44 10.19 -9.01
C VAL A 14 10.75 11.66 -9.13
N VAL A 15 9.87 12.49 -8.60
CA VAL A 15 10.13 13.92 -8.44
C VAL A 15 11.12 14.12 -7.29
N THR A 16 12.22 14.79 -7.54
CA THR A 16 13.30 15.06 -6.57
C THR A 16 13.47 16.54 -6.30
N ALA A 17 14.23 16.88 -5.27
CA ALA A 17 14.71 18.23 -5.00
C ALA A 17 16.22 18.20 -4.79
N ALA A 18 16.94 19.17 -5.32
CA ALA A 18 18.34 19.39 -4.94
C ALA A 18 18.42 20.03 -3.54
N CYS A 19 19.57 19.86 -2.86
CA CYS A 19 19.80 20.44 -1.53
C CYS A 19 19.57 21.97 -1.49
N GLY A 20 19.90 22.67 -2.58
CA GLY A 20 19.73 24.11 -2.72
C GLY A 20 18.33 24.58 -3.13
N THR A 21 17.40 23.68 -3.48
CA THR A 21 16.06 24.02 -3.95
C THR A 21 15.32 24.88 -2.92
N PRO A 22 14.79 26.06 -3.30
CA PRO A 22 14.02 26.91 -2.41
C PRO A 22 12.79 26.17 -1.89
N LEU A 23 12.45 26.38 -0.61
CA LEU A 23 11.32 25.69 0.04
C LEU A 23 9.98 25.95 -0.66
N GLY A 24 9.82 27.15 -1.27
CA GLY A 24 8.61 27.48 -2.05
C GLY A 24 8.45 26.56 -3.28
N ASP A 25 9.56 26.21 -3.94
CA ASP A 25 9.54 25.32 -5.11
C ASP A 25 9.30 23.86 -4.67
N VAL A 26 9.85 23.45 -3.54
CA VAL A 26 9.53 22.13 -2.93
C VAL A 26 8.04 22.02 -2.64
N VAL A 27 7.43 23.02 -2.02
CA VAL A 27 5.98 23.03 -1.72
C VAL A 27 5.16 22.97 -3.00
N ARG A 28 5.58 23.70 -4.05
CA ARG A 28 4.91 23.67 -5.35
C ARG A 28 4.99 22.28 -5.97
N ALA A 29 6.18 21.67 -6.01
CA ALA A 29 6.38 20.33 -6.55
C ALA A 29 5.54 19.26 -5.80
N LEU A 30 5.47 19.32 -4.45
CA LEU A 30 4.61 18.43 -3.67
C LEU A 30 3.13 18.57 -4.07
N ALA A 31 2.66 19.81 -4.29
CA ALA A 31 1.26 20.09 -4.64
C ALA A 31 0.94 19.67 -6.09
N GLU A 32 1.79 20.03 -7.04
CA GLU A 32 1.61 19.75 -8.47
C GLU A 32 1.62 18.25 -8.76
N HIS A 33 2.55 17.53 -8.16
CA HIS A 33 2.68 16.08 -8.34
C HIS A 33 1.83 15.27 -7.35
N ARG A 34 1.12 15.94 -6.43
CA ARG A 34 0.26 15.30 -5.40
C ARG A 34 1.00 14.26 -4.56
N VAL A 35 2.26 14.51 -4.26
CA VAL A 35 3.10 13.62 -3.46
C VAL A 35 3.29 14.17 -2.06
N GLY A 36 3.35 13.30 -1.06
CA GLY A 36 3.50 13.70 0.34
C GLY A 36 4.95 13.90 0.77
N GLY A 37 5.93 13.78 -0.14
CA GLY A 37 7.35 14.03 0.13
C GLY A 37 8.22 13.70 -1.06
N LEU A 38 9.41 14.31 -1.08
CA LEU A 38 10.40 14.21 -2.15
C LEU A 38 11.74 13.72 -1.60
N PRO A 39 12.45 12.83 -2.29
CA PRO A 39 13.87 12.60 -2.04
C PRO A 39 14.66 13.89 -2.34
N VAL A 40 15.69 14.13 -1.54
CA VAL A 40 16.66 15.19 -1.79
C VAL A 40 17.96 14.53 -2.24
N THR A 41 18.45 14.94 -3.42
CA THR A 41 19.63 14.34 -4.02
C THR A 41 20.79 15.35 -4.08
N ASP A 42 22.00 14.82 -4.21
CA ASP A 42 23.21 15.57 -4.56
C ASP A 42 23.36 15.68 -6.09
N ASP A 43 24.48 16.26 -6.52
CA ASP A 43 24.80 16.47 -7.94
C ASP A 43 25.12 15.15 -8.70
N GLU A 44 25.23 14.02 -7.98
CA GLU A 44 25.50 12.67 -8.51
C GLU A 44 24.26 11.76 -8.38
N ASP A 45 23.07 12.36 -8.19
CA ASP A 45 21.78 11.68 -7.98
C ASP A 45 21.72 10.76 -6.76
N ARG A 46 22.66 10.90 -5.81
CA ARG A 46 22.63 10.12 -4.57
C ARG A 46 21.63 10.72 -3.58
N VAL A 47 20.90 9.86 -2.92
CA VAL A 47 19.90 10.29 -1.94
C VAL A 47 20.57 10.71 -0.62
N ILE A 48 20.48 12.01 -0.30
CA ILE A 48 21.04 12.58 0.92
C ILE A 48 20.02 12.84 2.03
N GLY A 49 18.74 12.96 1.66
CA GLY A 49 17.67 13.21 2.62
C GLY A 49 16.30 13.00 2.01
N VAL A 50 15.26 13.19 2.82
CA VAL A 50 13.85 13.21 2.38
C VAL A 50 13.18 14.42 2.99
N ILE A 51 12.37 15.13 2.21
CA ILE A 51 11.52 16.21 2.69
C ILE A 51 10.05 15.82 2.52
N SER A 52 9.27 15.91 3.57
CA SER A 52 7.87 15.54 3.61
C SER A 52 6.98 16.71 4.05
N THR A 53 5.67 16.58 3.87
CA THR A 53 4.69 17.55 4.36
C THR A 53 4.78 17.72 5.88
N SER A 54 5.17 16.68 6.61
CA SER A 54 5.39 16.73 8.07
C SER A 54 6.56 17.65 8.45
N ASP A 55 7.62 17.67 7.64
CA ASP A 55 8.79 18.54 7.87
C ASP A 55 8.44 20.02 7.65
N LEU A 56 7.48 20.30 6.77
CA LEU A 56 6.98 21.65 6.52
C LEU A 56 6.13 22.17 7.66
N SER A 57 5.43 21.30 8.37
CA SER A 57 4.48 21.62 9.44
C SER A 57 5.14 21.75 10.81
N ARG A 58 6.39 21.27 10.99
CA ARG A 58 7.09 21.35 12.28
C ARG A 58 7.65 22.76 12.52
N PRO A 59 7.22 23.47 13.59
CA PRO A 59 7.91 24.66 14.04
C PRO A 59 9.29 24.22 14.58
N ARG A 60 10.35 24.44 13.81
CA ARG A 60 11.70 24.17 14.32
C ARG A 60 12.02 25.13 15.45
N SER A 61 12.33 24.57 16.63
CA SER A 61 13.03 25.28 17.69
C SER A 61 14.37 25.82 17.12
N ARG A 62 14.67 27.06 17.47
CA ARG A 62 15.74 27.93 16.90
C ARG A 62 17.19 27.48 17.19
N THR A 63 17.48 26.17 17.35
CA THR A 63 18.78 25.69 17.86
C THR A 63 19.56 24.74 16.94
N ALA A 64 19.17 24.56 15.69
CA ALA A 64 20.08 23.94 14.73
C ALA A 64 20.99 25.01 14.15
N GLY A 65 22.16 25.17 14.72
CA GLY A 65 23.26 26.00 14.19
C GLY A 65 23.80 25.39 12.88
N PRO A 66 24.59 26.14 12.09
CA PRO A 66 25.17 25.67 10.84
C PRO A 66 26.18 24.52 11.00
N ASP A 67 26.34 23.97 12.22
CA ASP A 67 27.31 22.93 12.55
C ASP A 67 26.76 21.49 12.59
N ASP A 68 25.43 21.31 12.47
CA ASP A 68 24.78 19.96 12.55
C ASP A 68 24.65 19.25 11.19
N ALA A 69 25.29 19.75 10.15
CA ALA A 69 25.37 19.08 8.87
C ALA A 69 26.41 17.94 8.91
N PRO A 70 26.11 16.74 8.38
CA PRO A 70 27.05 15.63 8.33
C PRO A 70 28.37 16.05 7.76
N ARG A 71 29.48 15.75 8.45
CA ARG A 71 30.84 16.20 8.13
C ARG A 71 31.36 15.73 6.75
N SER A 72 30.70 14.80 6.10
CA SER A 72 31.11 14.19 4.82
C SER A 72 30.96 15.07 3.58
N TRP A 73 30.18 16.17 3.63
CA TRP A 73 29.93 17.06 2.47
C TRP A 73 30.44 18.50 2.64
N ARG A 74 31.37 18.73 3.58
CA ARG A 74 32.07 20.02 3.68
C ARG A 74 33.01 20.17 2.50
N VAL A 75 32.52 20.67 1.36
CA VAL A 75 33.37 21.23 0.34
C VAL A 75 34.09 22.42 0.97
N ARG A 76 35.42 22.32 1.12
CA ARG A 76 36.25 23.42 1.62
C ARG A 76 36.15 24.58 0.66
N PRO A 77 35.62 25.75 1.05
CA PRO A 77 35.73 26.94 0.21
C PRO A 77 37.18 27.36 0.18
N ARG A 78 37.77 27.41 -1.01
CA ARG A 78 39.05 28.06 -1.24
C ARG A 78 38.97 29.51 -0.80
N ARG A 79 39.94 29.93 0.02
CA ARG A 79 40.08 31.29 0.54
C ARG A 79 40.12 32.32 -0.61
N ALA A 80 39.17 33.22 -0.63
CA ALA A 80 39.35 34.54 -1.28
C ALA A 80 38.61 35.60 -0.46
N GLY A 81 39.37 36.53 0.07
CA GLY A 81 39.04 37.95 0.21
C GLY A 81 38.08 38.33 1.36
N ARG A 82 38.69 38.69 2.52
CA ARG A 82 38.09 39.59 3.52
C ARG A 82 37.71 40.92 2.87
N ARG A 83 36.46 41.40 3.00
CA ARG A 83 36.14 42.71 3.60
C ARG A 83 34.65 43.01 3.64
N LEU A 84 34.22 43.31 4.85
CA LEU A 84 33.20 44.26 5.29
C LEU A 84 32.10 44.68 4.31
N LEU A 85 30.84 44.32 4.62
CA LEU A 85 29.85 45.36 5.01
C LEU A 85 28.74 44.68 5.86
N ARG A 86 28.78 44.96 7.18
CA ARG A 86 27.64 44.79 8.05
C ARG A 86 26.61 45.85 7.66
N THR A 87 25.63 45.47 6.91
CA THR A 87 24.42 46.28 6.78
C THR A 87 23.28 45.47 7.38
N VAL A 88 22.83 45.95 8.48
CA VAL A 88 21.66 45.56 9.27
C VAL A 88 20.43 45.65 8.36
N LEU A 89 20.05 44.58 7.75
CA LEU A 89 18.71 44.28 7.29
C LEU A 89 18.66 42.74 7.25
N GLY A 90 18.00 42.16 8.25
CA GLY A 90 17.83 40.74 8.39
C GLY A 90 17.08 40.14 7.21
N ARG A 91 17.77 39.96 6.07
CA ARG A 91 17.31 39.08 5.00
C ARG A 91 17.32 37.67 5.57
N ARG A 92 16.15 37.19 5.98
CA ARG A 92 15.96 35.76 6.20
C ARG A 92 16.48 35.05 4.95
N ARG A 93 17.59 34.31 5.07
CA ARG A 93 18.06 33.45 3.98
C ARG A 93 16.90 32.57 3.55
N PRO A 94 16.59 32.47 2.25
CA PRO A 94 15.53 31.61 1.78
C PRO A 94 15.80 30.19 2.33
N ARG A 95 14.79 29.58 2.93
CA ARG A 95 14.90 28.22 3.42
C ARG A 95 14.99 27.29 2.21
N THR A 96 15.94 26.37 2.21
CA THR A 96 16.17 25.40 1.14
C THR A 96 15.75 24.00 1.59
N ALA A 97 15.61 23.07 0.64
CA ALA A 97 15.31 21.65 0.90
C ALA A 97 16.30 21.06 1.91
N GLY A 98 17.60 21.23 1.71
CA GLY A 98 18.65 20.74 2.61
C GLY A 98 18.62 21.33 4.02
N ALA A 99 18.01 22.51 4.21
CA ALA A 99 17.87 23.10 5.55
C ALA A 99 16.68 22.52 6.33
N VAL A 100 15.77 21.80 5.67
CA VAL A 100 14.51 21.31 6.25
C VAL A 100 14.36 19.80 6.19
N MET A 101 15.03 19.14 5.26
CA MET A 101 14.97 17.68 5.07
C MET A 101 15.33 16.90 6.33
N SER A 102 14.80 15.71 6.45
CA SER A 102 15.27 14.69 7.37
C SER A 102 16.49 13.98 6.73
N ALA A 103 17.63 13.99 7.42
CA ALA A 103 18.88 13.38 6.95
C ALA A 103 19.59 12.67 8.11
N PRO A 104 20.29 11.54 7.85
CA PRO A 104 20.38 10.87 6.56
C PRO A 104 19.06 10.27 6.14
N ALA A 105 18.87 10.07 4.82
CA ALA A 105 17.70 9.36 4.30
C ALA A 105 17.70 7.89 4.74
N VAL A 106 16.53 7.39 5.10
CA VAL A 106 16.31 5.94 5.22
C VAL A 106 15.96 5.43 3.83
N THR A 107 16.76 4.55 3.27
CA THR A 107 16.64 4.03 1.90
C THR A 107 16.48 2.52 1.90
N VAL A 108 16.13 1.94 0.75
CA VAL A 108 16.04 0.50 0.53
C VAL A 108 16.58 0.16 -0.87
N GLY A 109 17.19 -1.01 -1.04
CA GLY A 109 17.61 -1.51 -2.35
C GLY A 109 16.45 -2.05 -3.18
N ALA A 110 16.55 -2.00 -4.52
CA ALA A 110 15.50 -2.50 -5.42
C ALA A 110 15.24 -4.01 -5.27
N HIS A 111 16.26 -4.79 -4.90
CA HIS A 111 16.16 -6.24 -4.68
C HIS A 111 15.66 -6.64 -3.29
N ALA A 112 15.49 -5.69 -2.38
CA ALA A 112 14.90 -5.95 -1.08
C ALA A 112 13.45 -6.41 -1.24
N THR A 113 12.96 -7.23 -0.32
CA THR A 113 11.58 -7.69 -0.34
C THR A 113 10.61 -6.63 0.19
N VAL A 114 9.36 -6.70 -0.24
CA VAL A 114 8.25 -5.88 0.30
C VAL A 114 8.15 -5.99 1.82
N THR A 115 8.44 -7.18 2.37
CA THR A 115 8.44 -7.42 3.81
C THR A 115 9.56 -6.65 4.50
N GLU A 116 10.80 -6.70 3.97
CA GLU A 116 11.94 -5.94 4.51
C GLU A 116 11.67 -4.43 4.47
N ALA A 117 11.16 -3.91 3.34
CA ALA A 117 10.79 -2.51 3.22
C ALA A 117 9.75 -2.10 4.28
N SER A 118 8.75 -2.95 4.54
CA SER A 118 7.74 -2.72 5.58
C SER A 118 8.35 -2.67 6.98
N TRP A 119 9.31 -3.54 7.29
CA TRP A 119 10.05 -3.54 8.56
C TRP A 119 10.88 -2.26 8.71
N ILE A 120 11.59 -1.83 7.66
CA ILE A 120 12.36 -0.58 7.65
C ILE A 120 11.45 0.62 7.91
N MET A 121 10.32 0.72 7.19
CA MET A 121 9.35 1.81 7.39
C MET A 121 8.82 1.85 8.82
N THR A 122 8.51 0.70 9.39
CA THR A 122 7.97 0.60 10.75
C THR A 122 9.02 0.95 11.79
N GLY A 123 10.22 0.39 11.66
CA GLY A 123 11.33 0.60 12.60
C GLY A 123 11.82 2.05 12.67
N HIS A 124 11.80 2.74 11.53
CA HIS A 124 12.21 4.15 11.43
C HIS A 124 11.06 5.15 11.51
N GLY A 125 9.79 4.69 11.58
CA GLY A 125 8.62 5.55 11.63
C GLY A 125 8.42 6.39 10.38
N VAL A 126 8.83 5.89 9.20
CA VAL A 126 8.72 6.57 7.91
C VAL A 126 7.62 5.96 7.05
N GLU A 127 7.03 6.76 6.15
CA GLU A 127 5.92 6.32 5.29
C GLU A 127 6.36 6.05 3.86
N ARG A 128 7.62 6.36 3.54
CA ARG A 128 8.21 6.18 2.21
C ARG A 128 9.69 5.91 2.32
N LEU A 129 10.22 5.17 1.38
CA LEU A 129 11.65 4.89 1.24
C LEU A 129 12.06 5.22 -0.19
N PRO A 130 13.05 6.10 -0.39
CA PRO A 130 13.76 6.14 -1.64
C PRO A 130 14.41 4.78 -1.90
N VAL A 131 14.28 4.31 -3.14
CA VAL A 131 14.90 3.06 -3.60
C VAL A 131 16.19 3.43 -4.29
N VAL A 132 17.26 2.79 -3.91
CA VAL A 132 18.61 3.12 -4.42
C VAL A 132 19.29 1.91 -5.05
N ASP A 133 20.23 2.17 -5.95
CA ASP A 133 21.17 1.19 -6.46
C ASP A 133 22.34 0.95 -5.49
N ASP A 134 23.31 0.11 -5.89
CA ASP A 134 24.47 -0.24 -5.08
C ASP A 134 25.41 0.97 -4.86
N GLU A 135 25.35 1.98 -5.72
CA GLU A 135 26.11 3.23 -5.62
C GLU A 135 25.36 4.31 -4.81
N GLY A 136 24.15 4.03 -4.33
CA GLY A 136 23.31 4.94 -3.56
C GLY A 136 22.55 5.95 -4.38
N ARG A 137 22.46 5.77 -5.70
CA ARG A 137 21.70 6.64 -6.62
C ARG A 137 20.23 6.27 -6.60
N LEU A 138 19.39 7.26 -6.74
CA LEU A 138 17.95 7.08 -6.74
C LEU A 138 17.49 6.34 -8.00
N VAL A 139 16.81 5.20 -7.83
CA VAL A 139 16.19 4.41 -8.91
C VAL A 139 14.67 4.36 -8.80
N GLY A 140 14.11 4.75 -7.65
CA GLY A 140 12.66 4.73 -7.43
C GLY A 140 12.27 5.23 -6.04
N ILE A 141 10.99 5.17 -5.76
CA ILE A 141 10.42 5.43 -4.44
C ILE A 141 9.32 4.42 -4.14
N VAL A 142 9.23 3.96 -2.91
CA VAL A 142 8.15 3.08 -2.46
C VAL A 142 7.49 3.67 -1.22
N THR A 143 6.17 3.60 -1.15
CA THR A 143 5.35 4.06 -0.01
C THR A 143 4.67 2.88 0.68
N ARG A 144 4.12 3.12 1.89
CA ARG A 144 3.28 2.11 2.57
C ARG A 144 2.10 1.65 1.71
N GLY A 145 1.52 2.57 0.91
CA GLY A 145 0.44 2.25 -0.02
C GLY A 145 0.87 1.23 -1.08
N ASP A 146 2.05 1.42 -1.67
CA ASP A 146 2.60 0.52 -2.69
C ASP A 146 2.88 -0.87 -2.11
N LEU A 147 3.47 -0.94 -0.90
CA LEU A 147 3.71 -2.20 -0.20
C LEU A 147 2.40 -2.92 0.12
N LEU A 148 1.37 -2.19 0.54
CA LEU A 148 0.05 -2.76 0.83
C LEU A 148 -0.59 -3.32 -0.45
N GLN A 149 -0.54 -2.57 -1.55
CA GLN A 149 -1.03 -3.02 -2.84
C GLN A 149 -0.28 -4.25 -3.34
N ALA A 150 1.04 -4.30 -3.16
CA ALA A 150 1.84 -5.47 -3.51
C ALA A 150 1.42 -6.73 -2.73
N VAL A 151 1.12 -6.59 -1.44
CA VAL A 151 0.60 -7.70 -0.61
C VAL A 151 -0.79 -8.14 -1.05
N LEU A 152 -1.64 -7.18 -1.43
CA LEU A 152 -3.00 -7.47 -1.93
C LEU A 152 -2.97 -8.13 -3.34
N ARG A 153 -1.98 -7.80 -4.16
CA ARG A 153 -1.82 -8.37 -5.51
C ARG A 153 -1.16 -9.75 -5.54
N THR A 154 -0.56 -10.23 -4.45
CA THR A 154 -0.05 -11.61 -4.41
C THR A 154 -1.21 -12.58 -4.26
N ASP A 155 -1.11 -13.75 -4.90
CA ASP A 155 -2.12 -14.81 -4.78
C ASP A 155 -2.42 -15.15 -3.32
N GLY A 156 -1.41 -15.22 -2.47
CA GLY A 156 -1.60 -15.40 -1.02
C GLY A 156 -2.28 -14.21 -0.32
N GLY A 157 -2.15 -13.00 -0.87
CA GLY A 157 -2.87 -11.81 -0.41
C GLY A 157 -4.35 -11.89 -0.77
N ILE A 158 -4.63 -12.24 -2.02
CA ILE A 158 -5.99 -12.45 -2.54
C ILE A 158 -6.67 -13.59 -1.77
N GLU A 159 -5.99 -14.72 -1.58
CA GLU A 159 -6.53 -15.84 -0.81
C GLU A 159 -6.95 -15.44 0.61
N ARG A 160 -6.09 -14.69 1.31
CA ARG A 160 -6.42 -14.17 2.66
C ARG A 160 -7.61 -13.21 2.64
N ALA A 161 -7.69 -12.34 1.64
CA ALA A 161 -8.80 -11.41 1.47
C ALA A 161 -10.11 -12.17 1.20
N VAL A 162 -10.11 -13.15 0.29
CA VAL A 162 -11.28 -14.02 0.04
C VAL A 162 -11.73 -14.71 1.31
N ARG A 163 -10.83 -15.33 2.07
CA ARG A 163 -11.18 -16.02 3.31
C ARG A 163 -11.76 -15.09 4.37
N ARG A 164 -11.23 -13.90 4.52
CA ARG A 164 -11.70 -12.91 5.50
C ARG A 164 -13.00 -12.23 5.06
N ASP A 165 -13.01 -11.66 3.86
CA ASP A 165 -14.04 -10.72 3.43
C ASP A 165 -15.21 -11.44 2.75
N VAL A 166 -14.95 -12.53 2.00
CA VAL A 166 -16.01 -13.31 1.34
C VAL A 166 -16.57 -14.36 2.29
N LEU A 167 -15.74 -15.25 2.82
CA LEU A 167 -16.23 -16.34 3.67
C LEU A 167 -16.64 -15.84 5.05
N GLY A 168 -15.81 -15.01 5.69
CA GLY A 168 -16.08 -14.54 7.06
C GLY A 168 -17.16 -13.48 7.13
N THR A 169 -17.13 -12.48 6.24
CA THR A 169 -18.03 -11.31 6.35
C THR A 169 -19.29 -11.46 5.50
N ALA A 170 -19.16 -11.88 4.24
CA ALA A 170 -20.31 -11.95 3.33
C ALA A 170 -21.18 -13.20 3.54
N LEU A 171 -20.56 -14.34 3.82
CA LEU A 171 -21.26 -15.63 3.98
C LEU A 171 -21.37 -16.10 5.44
N TRP A 172 -20.74 -15.43 6.39
CA TRP A 172 -20.71 -15.81 7.80
C TRP A 172 -20.22 -17.25 8.03
N LEU A 173 -19.37 -17.74 7.12
CA LEU A 173 -18.76 -19.06 7.19
C LEU A 173 -17.44 -19.00 7.94
N THR A 174 -17.02 -20.13 8.51
CA THR A 174 -15.67 -20.24 9.04
C THR A 174 -14.65 -20.14 7.89
N PRO A 175 -13.46 -19.55 8.07
CA PRO A 175 -12.45 -19.38 6.99
C PRO A 175 -11.99 -20.69 6.33
N ARG A 176 -12.32 -21.85 6.91
CA ARG A 176 -11.99 -23.20 6.41
C ARG A 176 -13.17 -23.97 5.83
N ALA A 177 -14.35 -23.35 5.79
CA ALA A 177 -15.56 -24.03 5.30
C ALA A 177 -15.48 -24.37 3.80
N LEU A 178 -14.77 -23.56 3.03
CA LEU A 178 -14.54 -23.77 1.60
C LEU A 178 -13.04 -23.80 1.33
N ALA A 179 -12.64 -24.58 0.31
CA ALA A 179 -11.30 -24.52 -0.23
C ALA A 179 -11.21 -23.29 -1.17
N VAL A 180 -10.16 -22.50 -0.97
CA VAL A 180 -9.83 -21.33 -1.80
C VAL A 180 -8.41 -21.52 -2.29
N THR A 181 -8.20 -21.51 -3.58
CA THR A 181 -6.88 -21.46 -4.20
C THR A 181 -6.81 -20.27 -5.15
N VAL A 182 -5.65 -19.66 -5.25
CA VAL A 182 -5.42 -18.53 -6.15
C VAL A 182 -4.14 -18.77 -6.91
N GLU A 183 -4.21 -18.64 -8.23
CA GLU A 183 -3.08 -18.78 -9.15
C GLU A 183 -3.16 -17.65 -10.19
N ASP A 184 -2.12 -16.82 -10.28
CA ASP A 184 -2.05 -15.66 -11.18
C ASP A 184 -3.28 -14.75 -11.11
N GLY A 185 -3.81 -14.52 -9.89
CA GLY A 185 -5.02 -13.72 -9.67
C GLY A 185 -6.33 -14.42 -10.00
N VAL A 186 -6.31 -15.68 -10.43
CA VAL A 186 -7.51 -16.49 -10.68
C VAL A 186 -7.89 -17.21 -9.38
N VAL A 187 -9.05 -16.86 -8.83
CA VAL A 187 -9.58 -17.44 -7.59
C VAL A 187 -10.43 -18.65 -7.92
N THR A 188 -10.08 -19.82 -7.41
CA THR A 188 -10.92 -21.03 -7.50
C THR A 188 -11.58 -21.29 -6.15
N LEU A 189 -12.90 -21.32 -6.12
CA LEU A 189 -13.71 -21.64 -4.95
C LEU A 189 -14.23 -23.05 -5.07
N THR A 190 -13.89 -23.94 -4.12
CA THR A 190 -14.30 -25.36 -4.13
C THR A 190 -14.91 -25.74 -2.80
N GLY A 191 -15.99 -26.51 -2.84
CA GLY A 191 -16.66 -27.00 -1.65
C GLY A 191 -18.18 -27.02 -1.77
N GLN A 192 -18.87 -27.06 -0.62
CA GLN A 192 -20.33 -27.11 -0.59
C GLN A 192 -20.88 -25.95 0.26
N VAL A 193 -21.84 -25.22 -0.29
CA VAL A 193 -22.63 -24.21 0.39
C VAL A 193 -24.06 -24.71 0.64
N GLU A 194 -24.79 -24.06 1.54
CA GLU A 194 -26.14 -24.48 1.85
C GLU A 194 -27.09 -24.12 0.71
N ARG A 195 -26.98 -22.91 0.17
CA ARG A 195 -27.89 -22.37 -0.84
C ARG A 195 -27.14 -21.99 -2.12
N ARG A 196 -27.82 -22.07 -3.24
CA ARG A 196 -27.29 -21.58 -4.52
C ARG A 196 -27.00 -20.09 -4.49
N SER A 197 -27.88 -19.30 -3.85
CA SER A 197 -27.67 -17.87 -3.66
C SER A 197 -26.34 -17.55 -2.92
N ASP A 198 -25.88 -18.41 -2.03
CA ASP A 198 -24.61 -18.24 -1.31
C ASP A 198 -23.41 -18.38 -2.28
N SER A 199 -23.45 -19.33 -3.25
CA SER A 199 -22.44 -19.43 -4.30
C SER A 199 -22.38 -18.15 -5.13
N ASP A 200 -23.56 -17.65 -5.57
CA ASP A 200 -23.63 -16.40 -6.35
C ASP A 200 -23.06 -15.20 -5.56
N VAL A 201 -23.29 -15.13 -4.27
CA VAL A 201 -22.72 -14.09 -3.37
C VAL A 201 -21.22 -14.24 -3.28
N ALA A 202 -20.72 -15.48 -3.06
CA ALA A 202 -19.29 -15.75 -2.97
C ALA A 202 -18.53 -15.30 -4.22
N VAL A 203 -19.02 -15.72 -5.39
CA VAL A 203 -18.40 -15.37 -6.70
C VAL A 203 -18.41 -13.87 -6.93
N ARG A 204 -19.54 -13.19 -6.70
CA ARG A 204 -19.63 -11.73 -6.87
C ARG A 204 -18.77 -10.97 -5.88
N ALA A 205 -18.67 -11.43 -4.64
CA ALA A 205 -17.82 -10.78 -3.65
C ALA A 205 -16.34 -10.98 -3.96
N ALA A 206 -15.93 -12.20 -4.35
CA ALA A 206 -14.57 -12.50 -4.73
C ALA A 206 -14.12 -11.69 -5.97
N SER A 207 -14.98 -11.56 -6.98
CA SER A 207 -14.67 -10.80 -8.21
C SER A 207 -14.51 -9.29 -8.00
N ARG A 208 -14.90 -8.75 -6.85
CA ARG A 208 -14.74 -7.33 -6.50
C ARG A 208 -13.47 -7.03 -5.71
N LEU A 209 -12.73 -8.07 -5.33
CA LEU A 209 -11.48 -7.88 -4.59
C LEU A 209 -10.36 -7.40 -5.53
N ASP A 210 -9.56 -6.48 -5.03
CA ASP A 210 -8.42 -5.96 -5.78
C ASP A 210 -7.41 -7.07 -6.08
N GLY A 211 -6.98 -7.15 -7.35
CA GLY A 211 -6.03 -8.14 -7.85
C GLY A 211 -6.69 -9.42 -8.37
N VAL A 212 -7.99 -9.62 -8.22
CA VAL A 212 -8.70 -10.76 -8.81
C VAL A 212 -8.93 -10.53 -10.31
N VAL A 213 -8.38 -11.42 -11.13
CA VAL A 213 -8.52 -11.43 -12.60
C VAL A 213 -9.77 -12.18 -13.01
N ALA A 214 -10.03 -13.32 -12.38
CA ALA A 214 -11.19 -14.16 -12.66
C ALA A 214 -11.55 -15.01 -11.42
N VAL A 215 -12.80 -15.48 -11.39
CA VAL A 215 -13.27 -16.42 -10.34
C VAL A 215 -13.79 -17.67 -11.03
N VAL A 216 -13.25 -18.83 -10.65
CA VAL A 216 -13.72 -20.15 -11.06
C VAL A 216 -14.61 -20.71 -9.96
N ASP A 217 -15.89 -20.87 -10.27
CA ASP A 217 -16.88 -21.44 -9.36
C ASP A 217 -16.92 -22.97 -9.50
N GLN A 218 -16.46 -23.68 -8.46
CA GLN A 218 -16.56 -25.11 -8.30
C GLN A 218 -17.36 -25.46 -7.01
N LEU A 219 -18.28 -24.58 -6.62
CA LEU A 219 -19.12 -24.80 -5.48
C LEU A 219 -20.33 -25.66 -5.84
N SER A 220 -20.65 -26.60 -4.96
CA SER A 220 -21.92 -27.31 -4.95
C SER A 220 -22.86 -26.71 -3.89
N TYR A 221 -24.16 -26.89 -4.04
CA TYR A 221 -25.14 -26.39 -3.10
C TYR A 221 -26.13 -27.50 -2.72
N ARG A 222 -26.73 -27.40 -1.53
CA ARG A 222 -27.73 -28.37 -1.06
C ARG A 222 -29.14 -28.01 -1.52
N VAL A 223 -29.46 -26.72 -1.57
CA VAL A 223 -30.79 -26.19 -1.91
C VAL A 223 -30.67 -25.15 -3.02
N ASP A 224 -31.46 -25.32 -4.07
CA ASP A 224 -31.62 -24.28 -5.11
C ASP A 224 -32.77 -23.34 -4.70
N ASP A 225 -32.42 -22.22 -4.08
CA ASP A 225 -33.35 -21.20 -3.62
C ASP A 225 -33.59 -20.08 -4.65
N THR A 226 -32.98 -20.20 -5.84
CA THR A 226 -33.13 -19.24 -6.94
C THR A 226 -34.29 -19.58 -7.86
N ARG A 227 -34.83 -20.82 -7.76
CA ARG A 227 -36.03 -21.23 -8.49
C ARG A 227 -37.28 -20.87 -7.69
N PRO A 228 -38.27 -20.20 -8.26
CA PRO A 228 -39.52 -19.99 -7.59
C PRO A 228 -40.15 -21.36 -7.27
N ARG A 229 -40.50 -21.59 -6.03
CA ARG A 229 -41.22 -22.78 -5.58
C ARG A 229 -42.53 -22.82 -6.38
N PRO A 230 -42.85 -23.90 -7.09
CA PRO A 230 -44.16 -23.95 -7.78
C PRO A 230 -45.25 -23.75 -6.73
N ALA A 231 -46.04 -22.69 -6.91
CA ALA A 231 -47.20 -22.44 -6.11
C ALA A 231 -48.22 -23.55 -6.44
N GLY A 232 -48.44 -24.46 -5.47
CA GLY A 232 -49.53 -25.43 -5.60
C GLY A 232 -49.11 -26.90 -5.46
N ALA A 233 -48.60 -27.29 -4.29
CA ALA A 233 -48.91 -28.62 -3.75
C ALA A 233 -49.74 -28.39 -2.50
N VAL A 234 -51.02 -28.19 -2.67
CA VAL A 234 -51.98 -28.34 -1.59
C VAL A 234 -51.89 -29.82 -1.17
N PRO A 235 -51.60 -30.13 0.09
CA PRO A 235 -51.69 -31.52 0.55
C PRO A 235 -53.14 -32.00 0.35
N ALA A 236 -53.29 -33.13 -0.38
CA ALA A 236 -54.60 -33.76 -0.57
C ALA A 236 -55.25 -33.99 0.80
N PRO A 237 -56.53 -33.68 0.94
CA PRO A 237 -57.24 -33.93 2.18
C PRO A 237 -57.20 -35.46 2.47
N ALA A 238 -56.89 -35.81 3.71
CA ALA A 238 -56.91 -37.18 4.19
C ALA A 238 -58.35 -37.74 4.00
N GLU A 239 -58.45 -38.86 3.28
CA GLU A 239 -59.70 -39.59 3.19
C GLU A 239 -60.21 -39.99 4.58
N PRO A 240 -61.54 -39.80 4.82
CA PRO A 240 -62.09 -40.22 6.08
C PRO A 240 -62.15 -41.76 6.11
N GLY A 241 -61.40 -42.31 7.06
CA GLY A 241 -61.37 -43.76 7.32
C GLY A 241 -62.74 -44.35 7.45
N ASP A 242 -62.99 -45.37 6.66
CA ASP A 242 -64.16 -46.27 6.72
C ASP A 242 -64.18 -46.93 8.11
N ARG A 243 -65.18 -46.55 8.87
CA ARG A 243 -65.55 -47.25 10.12
C ARG A 243 -66.34 -48.51 9.75
N GLY A 244 -65.57 -49.58 9.55
CA GLY A 244 -66.17 -50.89 9.40
C GLY A 244 -67.16 -51.26 10.55
N ALA A 245 -68.34 -51.58 10.16
CA ALA A 245 -69.37 -52.13 11.00
C ALA A 245 -68.93 -53.55 11.50
N ARG A 246 -69.20 -53.82 12.76
CA ARG A 246 -69.25 -55.14 13.26
C ARG A 246 -70.71 -55.56 13.35
N PRO A 247 -71.04 -56.85 13.14
CA PRO A 247 -72.15 -57.47 13.74
C PRO A 247 -71.85 -57.96 15.14
#